data_c197148f3b568280b360a7db7a6560a8
#
_entry.id   c197148f3b568280b360a7db7a6560a8
#
_cell.length_a   1.000
_cell.length_b   1.000
_cell.length_c   1.000
_cell.angle_alpha   90.00
_cell.angle_beta   90.00
_cell.angle_gamma   90.00
#
_symmetry.space_group_name_H-M   'P 1'
#
loop_
_entity.id
_entity.type
_entity.pdbx_description
1 polymer ?
#
loop_
_entity_poly.entity_id
_entity_poly.type
_entity_poly.pdbx_seq_one_letter_code
_entity_poly.pdbx_strand_id
1 'polypeptide(L)'
;MNKLTSLQLSQGITDLIVGLETDLIANIAAYLAAGRIEEDTAKWKMKKLAELGKLTKQNAKTISEYAGKTPELLELTLQRAANSAIQELAPGLKRMVQEGLIDKRATPSMSGNMLNSLKMLQKQAKKDLNLTNTTMKYKAKNAAMQVINRTAELANKQEYIDSLNKAAGKVVTGIEARQSAMRECIGEMTQKGIPAFVDKTGRNWTPEAYTNMCIRSTVGSVAKETQFSLMDEYGLDLVEVSSHSGARPLCAKDQGKIFNRNGGGGYTTDLDGKRIKFYAWRSSSYGKPAGLLGINCGHQLYPFLPGISVQTYFPYDEKENAEQYEKICNQRALERKVRASKRECTSLDTLGDKEGFDKAAYKLKQQEQQLKSYCEKNGLAYKPDRTATPGYGRSQAAKTTAS
;
A
#
# COMPACT_ATOMS: atom_id res chain seq x y z
N MET A 1 -7.08 -14.35 12.22
CA MET A 1 -5.88 -14.06 11.36
C MET A 1 -5.13 -12.86 11.92
N ASN A 2 -3.87 -13.03 12.29
CA ASN A 2 -3.03 -11.98 12.89
C ASN A 2 -2.82 -10.80 11.90
N LYS A 3 -2.75 -9.55 12.39
CA LYS A 3 -2.51 -8.32 11.58
C LYS A 3 -1.30 -8.44 10.66
N LEU A 4 -0.23 -9.07 11.13
CA LEU A 4 0.98 -9.36 10.36
C LEU A 4 0.68 -10.27 9.16
N THR A 5 -0.14 -11.30 9.35
CA THR A 5 -0.51 -12.25 8.29
C THR A 5 -1.31 -11.57 7.17
N SER A 6 -2.24 -10.64 7.50
CA SER A 6 -2.96 -9.86 6.49
C SER A 6 -2.04 -8.96 5.69
N LEU A 7 -1.09 -8.31 6.34
CA LEU A 7 -0.07 -7.50 5.69
C LEU A 7 0.84 -8.34 4.79
N GLN A 8 1.31 -9.48 5.30
CA GLN A 8 2.18 -10.40 4.56
C GLN A 8 1.48 -10.99 3.32
N LEU A 9 0.22 -11.39 3.46
CA LEU A 9 -0.57 -11.93 2.35
C LEU A 9 -0.79 -10.91 1.23
N SER A 10 -0.99 -9.62 1.56
CA SER A 10 -1.19 -8.57 0.56
C SER A 10 0.11 -8.05 -0.07
N GLN A 11 1.26 -8.29 0.55
CA GLN A 11 2.54 -7.68 0.18
C GLN A 11 2.95 -8.01 -1.25
N GLY A 12 2.85 -9.27 -1.68
CA GLY A 12 3.27 -9.69 -3.02
C GLY A 12 2.55 -8.96 -4.15
N ILE A 13 1.26 -8.70 -4.01
CA ILE A 13 0.48 -7.95 -5.02
C ILE A 13 0.86 -6.46 -4.99
N THR A 14 1.07 -5.92 -3.79
CA THR A 14 1.54 -4.54 -3.64
C THR A 14 2.90 -4.35 -4.30
N ASP A 15 3.84 -5.26 -4.08
CA ASP A 15 5.18 -5.20 -4.66
C ASP A 15 5.14 -5.27 -6.18
N LEU A 16 4.23 -6.05 -6.77
CA LEU A 16 4.02 -6.05 -8.22
C LEU A 16 3.62 -4.66 -8.74
N ILE A 17 2.69 -3.98 -8.09
CA ILE A 17 2.22 -2.66 -8.54
C ILE A 17 3.27 -1.56 -8.28
N VAL A 18 4.00 -1.63 -7.18
CA VAL A 18 5.13 -0.72 -6.91
C VAL A 18 6.24 -0.95 -7.94
N GLY A 19 6.53 -2.21 -8.31
CA GLY A 19 7.46 -2.55 -9.37
C GLY A 19 7.01 -2.00 -10.72
N LEU A 20 5.75 -2.18 -11.08
CA LEU A 20 5.18 -1.61 -12.29
C LEU A 20 5.34 -0.09 -12.35
N GLU A 21 5.01 0.64 -11.28
CA GLU A 21 5.18 2.10 -11.21
C GLU A 21 6.64 2.50 -11.40
N THR A 22 7.57 1.80 -10.74
CA THR A 22 9.01 2.04 -10.85
C THR A 22 9.50 1.84 -12.28
N ASP A 23 9.08 0.75 -12.94
CA ASP A 23 9.47 0.45 -14.32
C ASP A 23 8.88 1.47 -15.32
N LEU A 24 7.65 1.94 -15.09
CA LEU A 24 7.06 2.99 -15.94
C LEU A 24 7.82 4.31 -15.82
N ILE A 25 8.24 4.69 -14.62
CA ILE A 25 9.06 5.90 -14.40
C ILE A 25 10.44 5.71 -15.04
N ALA A 26 11.07 4.53 -14.89
CA ALA A 26 12.34 4.21 -15.53
C ALA A 26 12.23 4.22 -17.07
N ASN A 27 11.15 3.70 -17.66
CA ASN A 27 10.89 3.79 -19.10
C ASN A 27 10.79 5.24 -19.57
N ILE A 28 10.13 6.12 -18.79
CA ILE A 28 10.06 7.55 -19.11
C ILE A 28 11.46 8.17 -19.04
N ALA A 29 12.24 7.90 -17.99
CA ALA A 29 13.60 8.39 -17.85
C ALA A 29 14.51 7.93 -19.00
N ALA A 30 14.50 6.63 -19.33
CA ALA A 30 15.24 6.07 -20.46
C ALA A 30 14.82 6.70 -21.80
N TYR A 31 13.55 6.92 -22.01
CA TYR A 31 13.02 7.58 -23.18
C TYR A 31 13.51 9.04 -23.31
N LEU A 32 13.57 9.78 -22.21
CA LEU A 32 14.09 11.15 -22.19
C LEU A 32 15.59 11.19 -22.48
N ALA A 33 16.34 10.20 -21.96
CA ALA A 33 17.78 10.07 -22.18
C ALA A 33 18.14 9.61 -23.60
N ALA A 34 17.26 8.85 -24.27
CA ALA A 34 17.54 8.27 -25.57
C ALA A 34 17.68 9.33 -26.67
N GLY A 35 18.66 9.14 -27.56
CA GLY A 35 18.87 9.96 -28.76
C GLY A 35 20.09 10.87 -28.67
N ARG A 36 20.36 11.59 -29.78
CA ARG A 36 21.46 12.55 -29.85
C ARG A 36 21.15 13.76 -28.96
N ILE A 37 22.19 14.27 -28.33
CA ILE A 37 22.15 15.55 -27.62
C ILE A 37 21.87 16.63 -28.66
N GLU A 38 20.70 17.24 -28.60
CA GLU A 38 20.33 18.38 -29.46
C GLU A 38 20.52 19.68 -28.65
N GLU A 39 21.17 20.65 -29.26
CA GLU A 39 21.40 21.96 -28.64
C GLU A 39 20.10 22.75 -28.50
N ASP A 40 19.22 22.62 -29.52
CA ASP A 40 17.93 23.32 -29.58
C ASP A 40 16.85 22.58 -28.78
N THR A 41 16.40 23.20 -27.69
CA THR A 41 15.34 22.68 -26.81
C THR A 41 14.00 22.51 -27.53
N ALA A 42 13.67 23.37 -28.49
CA ALA A 42 12.43 23.26 -29.24
C ALA A 42 12.43 22.02 -30.18
N LYS A 43 13.55 21.79 -30.89
CA LYS A 43 13.75 20.59 -31.71
C LYS A 43 13.70 19.32 -30.87
N TRP A 44 14.38 19.30 -29.73
CA TRP A 44 14.32 18.19 -28.76
C TRP A 44 12.88 17.90 -28.34
N LYS A 45 12.12 18.93 -27.95
CA LYS A 45 10.72 18.80 -27.54
C LYS A 45 9.86 18.20 -28.66
N MET A 46 9.95 18.74 -29.88
CA MET A 46 9.17 18.24 -31.02
C MET A 46 9.49 16.78 -31.33
N LYS A 47 10.74 16.40 -31.30
CA LYS A 47 11.19 15.02 -31.54
C LYS A 47 10.64 14.08 -30.47
N LYS A 48 10.75 14.44 -29.18
CA LYS A 48 10.21 13.63 -28.09
C LYS A 48 8.69 13.49 -28.19
N LEU A 49 7.96 14.54 -28.51
CA LEU A 49 6.51 14.44 -28.71
C LEU A 49 6.12 13.57 -29.92
N ALA A 50 6.87 13.68 -31.03
CA ALA A 50 6.64 12.83 -32.22
C ALA A 50 6.89 11.34 -31.94
N GLU A 51 7.89 11.02 -31.13
CA GLU A 51 8.26 9.64 -30.78
C GLU A 51 7.49 9.06 -29.58
N LEU A 52 6.58 9.83 -28.94
CA LEU A 52 5.86 9.40 -27.74
C LEU A 52 5.09 8.08 -27.93
N GLY A 53 4.71 7.75 -29.15
CA GLY A 53 4.11 6.46 -29.50
C GLY A 53 4.98 5.25 -29.17
N LYS A 54 6.32 5.37 -29.29
CA LYS A 54 7.27 4.31 -28.95
C LYS A 54 7.24 4.03 -27.43
N LEU A 55 7.30 5.08 -26.62
CA LEU A 55 7.18 4.99 -25.15
C LEU A 55 5.82 4.39 -24.74
N THR A 56 4.74 4.81 -25.40
CA THR A 56 3.40 4.28 -25.11
C THR A 56 3.31 2.77 -25.37
N LYS A 57 3.92 2.28 -26.45
CA LYS A 57 4.00 0.83 -26.74
C LYS A 57 4.84 0.10 -25.70
N GLN A 58 5.99 0.65 -25.33
CA GLN A 58 6.85 0.07 -24.29
C GLN A 58 6.11 -0.03 -22.96
N ASN A 59 5.49 1.05 -22.53
CA ASN A 59 4.70 1.07 -21.27
C ASN A 59 3.53 0.09 -21.31
N ALA A 60 2.84 -0.05 -22.46
CA ALA A 60 1.77 -1.03 -22.62
C ALA A 60 2.28 -2.47 -22.47
N LYS A 61 3.48 -2.78 -22.99
CA LYS A 61 4.13 -4.09 -22.82
C LYS A 61 4.44 -4.33 -21.34
N THR A 62 5.10 -3.40 -20.67
CA THR A 62 5.40 -3.48 -19.23
C THR A 62 4.14 -3.73 -18.41
N ILE A 63 3.06 -2.96 -18.63
CA ILE A 63 1.78 -3.14 -17.92
C ILE A 63 1.21 -4.55 -18.17
N SER A 64 1.27 -5.05 -19.40
CA SER A 64 0.77 -6.39 -19.75
C SER A 64 1.53 -7.50 -19.04
N GLU A 65 2.85 -7.39 -18.92
CA GLU A 65 3.70 -8.35 -18.22
C GLU A 65 3.35 -8.43 -16.73
N TYR A 66 3.12 -7.30 -16.09
CA TYR A 66 2.71 -7.25 -14.67
C TYR A 66 1.27 -7.74 -14.47
N ALA A 67 0.36 -7.35 -15.37
CA ALA A 67 -1.04 -7.78 -15.34
C ALA A 67 -1.19 -9.29 -15.49
N GLY A 68 -0.33 -9.94 -16.27
CA GLY A 68 -0.33 -11.40 -16.45
C GLY A 68 0.00 -12.19 -15.18
N LYS A 69 0.79 -11.63 -14.28
CA LYS A 69 1.19 -12.27 -13.01
C LYS A 69 0.18 -12.10 -11.87
N THR A 70 -0.70 -11.12 -11.99
CA THR A 70 -1.59 -10.70 -10.90
C THR A 70 -2.71 -11.69 -10.57
N PRO A 71 -3.39 -12.33 -11.55
CA PRO A 71 -4.56 -13.18 -11.27
C PRO A 71 -4.24 -14.39 -10.41
N GLU A 72 -3.14 -15.11 -10.69
CA GLU A 72 -2.73 -16.29 -9.94
C GLU A 72 -2.32 -15.92 -8.51
N LEU A 73 -1.51 -14.88 -8.36
CA LEU A 73 -1.08 -14.40 -7.05
C LEU A 73 -2.26 -13.93 -6.21
N LEU A 74 -3.25 -13.26 -6.81
CA LEU A 74 -4.47 -12.84 -6.13
C LEU A 74 -5.26 -14.05 -5.63
N GLU A 75 -5.47 -15.05 -6.48
CA GLU A 75 -6.20 -16.25 -6.12
C GLU A 75 -5.55 -16.97 -4.95
N LEU A 76 -4.25 -17.22 -5.03
CA LEU A 76 -3.47 -17.84 -3.94
C LEU A 76 -3.55 -17.03 -2.64
N THR A 77 -3.46 -15.71 -2.73
CA THR A 77 -3.56 -14.81 -1.58
C THR A 77 -4.91 -14.93 -0.88
N LEU A 78 -6.00 -14.91 -1.64
CA LEU A 78 -7.35 -14.98 -1.08
C LEU A 78 -7.69 -16.37 -0.53
N GLN A 79 -7.23 -17.44 -1.17
CA GLN A 79 -7.36 -18.81 -0.66
C GLN A 79 -6.61 -18.99 0.67
N ARG A 80 -5.39 -18.46 0.77
CA ARG A 80 -4.63 -18.48 2.03
C ARG A 80 -5.33 -17.70 3.14
N ALA A 81 -5.96 -16.58 2.82
CA ALA A 81 -6.72 -15.79 3.78
C ALA A 81 -7.93 -16.57 4.33
N ALA A 82 -8.69 -17.24 3.45
CA ALA A 82 -9.83 -18.06 3.83
C ALA A 82 -9.38 -19.26 4.69
N ASN A 83 -8.36 -20.00 4.26
CA ASN A 83 -7.84 -21.15 5.01
C ASN A 83 -7.32 -20.73 6.39
N SER A 84 -6.63 -19.61 6.51
CA SER A 84 -6.17 -19.08 7.79
C SER A 84 -7.33 -18.78 8.74
N ALA A 85 -8.44 -18.23 8.24
CA ALA A 85 -9.62 -17.95 9.05
C ALA A 85 -10.29 -19.24 9.57
N ILE A 86 -10.33 -20.31 8.76
CA ILE A 86 -10.83 -21.63 9.17
C ILE A 86 -9.94 -22.22 10.26
N GLN A 87 -8.62 -22.22 10.05
CA GLN A 87 -7.66 -22.77 10.99
C GLN A 87 -7.67 -22.08 12.36
N GLU A 88 -7.98 -20.81 12.39
CA GLU A 88 -8.10 -20.03 13.63
C GLU A 88 -9.31 -20.46 14.48
N LEU A 89 -10.42 -20.83 13.83
CA LEU A 89 -11.64 -21.26 14.47
C LEU A 89 -11.64 -22.74 14.88
N ALA A 90 -10.97 -23.57 14.12
CA ALA A 90 -11.04 -25.03 14.24
C ALA A 90 -10.74 -25.58 15.66
N PRO A 91 -9.73 -25.09 16.41
CA PRO A 91 -9.46 -25.58 17.77
C PRO A 91 -10.61 -25.28 18.74
N GLY A 92 -11.19 -24.08 18.70
CA GLY A 92 -12.31 -23.70 19.56
C GLY A 92 -13.57 -24.52 19.27
N LEU A 93 -13.90 -24.71 17.99
CA LEU A 93 -15.02 -25.54 17.57
C LEU A 93 -14.84 -27.03 17.98
N LYS A 94 -13.62 -27.56 17.83
CA LYS A 94 -13.31 -28.91 18.27
C LYS A 94 -13.54 -29.08 19.78
N ARG A 95 -13.14 -28.11 20.57
CA ARG A 95 -13.37 -28.11 22.01
C ARG A 95 -14.86 -28.08 22.37
N MET A 96 -15.65 -27.22 21.69
CA MET A 96 -17.12 -27.16 21.90
C MET A 96 -17.80 -28.50 21.61
N VAL A 97 -17.38 -29.20 20.55
CA VAL A 97 -17.88 -30.56 20.25
C VAL A 97 -17.49 -31.55 21.35
N GLN A 98 -16.26 -31.49 21.86
CA GLN A 98 -15.79 -32.38 22.92
C GLN A 98 -16.54 -32.15 24.25
N GLU A 99 -16.91 -30.94 24.54
CA GLU A 99 -17.67 -30.55 25.74
C GLU A 99 -19.18 -30.69 25.57
N GLY A 100 -19.63 -31.17 24.39
CA GLY A 100 -21.08 -31.41 24.12
C GLY A 100 -21.92 -30.13 23.98
N LEU A 101 -21.28 -28.99 23.76
CA LEU A 101 -21.93 -27.67 23.62
C LEU A 101 -22.49 -27.42 22.22
N ILE A 102 -22.01 -28.15 21.23
CA ILE A 102 -22.52 -28.17 19.85
C ILE A 102 -22.52 -29.60 19.31
N ASP A 103 -23.41 -29.89 18.39
CA ASP A 103 -23.47 -31.21 17.75
C ASP A 103 -22.20 -31.50 16.95
N LYS A 104 -21.81 -32.78 16.95
CA LYS A 104 -20.68 -33.26 16.18
C LYS A 104 -20.91 -33.02 14.68
N ARG A 105 -20.20 -32.03 14.11
CA ARG A 105 -20.25 -31.73 12.67
C ARG A 105 -18.91 -32.11 12.01
N ALA A 106 -18.92 -32.16 10.68
CA ALA A 106 -17.71 -32.43 9.91
C ALA A 106 -16.62 -31.39 10.25
N THR A 107 -15.36 -31.78 10.05
CA THR A 107 -14.22 -30.86 10.21
C THR A 107 -14.48 -29.55 9.44
N PRO A 108 -14.26 -28.39 10.06
CA PRO A 108 -14.45 -27.11 9.38
C PRO A 108 -13.73 -27.07 8.02
N SER A 109 -14.49 -26.87 6.97
CA SER A 109 -14.01 -26.78 5.60
C SER A 109 -14.74 -25.67 4.86
N MET A 110 -14.25 -25.25 3.70
CA MET A 110 -14.95 -24.25 2.92
C MET A 110 -16.29 -24.77 2.42
N SER A 111 -17.39 -24.21 2.91
CA SER A 111 -18.74 -24.51 2.41
C SER A 111 -18.98 -23.89 1.03
N GLY A 112 -20.05 -24.30 0.35
CA GLY A 112 -20.46 -23.73 -0.95
C GLY A 112 -20.67 -22.22 -0.89
N ASN A 113 -21.22 -21.70 0.21
CA ASN A 113 -21.43 -20.27 0.43
C ASN A 113 -20.12 -19.52 0.58
N MET A 114 -19.14 -20.06 1.32
CA MET A 114 -17.80 -19.49 1.45
C MET A 114 -17.08 -19.44 0.11
N LEU A 115 -17.17 -20.52 -0.69
CA LEU A 115 -16.57 -20.57 -2.03
C LEU A 115 -17.19 -19.53 -2.97
N ASN A 116 -18.50 -19.32 -2.91
CA ASN A 116 -19.19 -18.30 -3.70
C ASN A 116 -18.77 -16.89 -3.28
N SER A 117 -18.71 -16.60 -2.00
CA SER A 117 -18.23 -15.31 -1.47
C SER A 117 -16.78 -15.05 -1.88
N LEU A 118 -15.91 -16.06 -1.80
CA LEU A 118 -14.53 -15.99 -2.25
C LEU A 118 -14.42 -15.63 -3.73
N LYS A 119 -15.21 -16.30 -4.59
CA LYS A 119 -15.24 -16.01 -6.04
C LYS A 119 -15.73 -14.59 -6.34
N MET A 120 -16.75 -14.10 -5.61
CA MET A 120 -17.25 -12.73 -5.79
C MET A 120 -16.20 -11.69 -5.41
N LEU A 121 -15.53 -11.85 -4.26
CA LEU A 121 -14.47 -10.96 -3.80
C LEU A 121 -13.24 -11.00 -4.72
N GLN A 122 -12.90 -12.18 -5.24
CA GLN A 122 -11.84 -12.35 -6.24
C GLN A 122 -12.17 -11.58 -7.54
N LYS A 123 -13.43 -11.71 -8.04
CA LYS A 123 -13.88 -10.97 -9.23
C LYS A 123 -13.82 -9.47 -9.02
N GLN A 124 -14.23 -8.96 -7.86
CA GLN A 124 -14.15 -7.54 -7.53
C GLN A 124 -12.70 -7.05 -7.48
N ALA A 125 -11.81 -7.77 -6.80
CA ALA A 125 -10.40 -7.41 -6.73
C ALA A 125 -9.71 -7.42 -8.10
N LYS A 126 -10.01 -8.40 -8.97
CA LYS A 126 -9.54 -8.41 -10.37
C LYS A 126 -10.00 -7.16 -11.12
N LYS A 127 -11.25 -6.74 -10.95
CA LYS A 127 -11.78 -5.52 -11.58
C LYS A 127 -11.03 -4.26 -11.11
N ASP A 128 -10.79 -4.14 -9.80
CA ASP A 128 -10.10 -3.00 -9.22
C ASP A 128 -8.63 -2.92 -9.69
N LEU A 129 -7.94 -4.07 -9.78
CA LEU A 129 -6.57 -4.14 -10.30
C LEU A 129 -6.50 -3.82 -11.81
N ASN A 130 -7.45 -4.31 -12.60
CA ASN A 130 -7.54 -3.99 -14.03
C ASN A 130 -7.81 -2.49 -14.25
N LEU A 131 -8.65 -1.87 -13.43
CA LEU A 131 -8.88 -0.43 -13.46
C LEU A 131 -7.58 0.33 -13.18
N THR A 132 -6.80 -0.10 -12.19
CA THR A 132 -5.49 0.50 -11.88
C THR A 132 -4.55 0.41 -13.08
N ASN A 133 -4.39 -0.78 -13.67
CA ASN A 133 -3.53 -1.00 -14.83
C ASN A 133 -3.93 -0.14 -16.04
N THR A 134 -5.23 -0.07 -16.34
CA THR A 134 -5.77 0.74 -17.42
C THR A 134 -5.51 2.23 -17.19
N THR A 135 -5.75 2.69 -15.97
CA THR A 135 -5.51 4.09 -15.60
C THR A 135 -4.03 4.45 -15.69
N MET A 136 -3.12 3.57 -15.23
CA MET A 136 -1.68 3.77 -15.34
C MET A 136 -1.21 3.91 -16.79
N LYS A 137 -1.79 3.16 -17.74
CA LYS A 137 -1.46 3.27 -19.17
C LYS A 137 -1.67 4.69 -19.70
N TYR A 138 -2.82 5.29 -19.40
CA TYR A 138 -3.14 6.67 -19.81
C TYR A 138 -2.32 7.71 -19.03
N LYS A 139 -2.20 7.53 -17.73
CA LYS A 139 -1.49 8.48 -16.86
C LYS A 139 0.01 8.48 -17.09
N ALA A 140 0.64 7.35 -17.39
CA ALA A 140 2.06 7.29 -17.76
C ALA A 140 2.35 8.08 -19.05
N LYS A 141 1.47 7.98 -20.08
CA LYS A 141 1.57 8.81 -21.29
C LYS A 141 1.48 10.30 -20.94
N ASN A 142 0.47 10.69 -20.15
CA ASN A 142 0.27 12.08 -19.77
C ASN A 142 1.43 12.62 -18.91
N ALA A 143 1.95 11.81 -17.98
CA ALA A 143 3.12 12.15 -17.17
C ALA A 143 4.34 12.41 -18.06
N ALA A 144 4.61 11.55 -19.06
CA ALA A 144 5.70 11.76 -20.02
C ALA A 144 5.52 13.06 -20.81
N MET A 145 4.30 13.35 -21.30
CA MET A 145 4.01 14.62 -21.98
C MET A 145 4.25 15.82 -21.08
N GLN A 146 3.81 15.76 -19.84
CA GLN A 146 4.01 16.83 -18.85
C GLN A 146 5.50 17.05 -18.57
N VAL A 147 6.27 15.98 -18.37
CA VAL A 147 7.73 16.08 -18.18
C VAL A 147 8.40 16.70 -19.38
N ILE A 148 8.08 16.28 -20.62
CA ILE A 148 8.66 16.87 -21.85
C ILE A 148 8.34 18.37 -21.95
N ASN A 149 7.10 18.77 -21.74
CA ASN A 149 6.67 20.16 -21.85
C ASN A 149 7.33 21.01 -20.77
N ARG A 150 7.30 20.56 -19.50
CA ARG A 150 7.89 21.29 -18.37
C ARG A 150 9.40 21.37 -18.46
N THR A 151 10.06 20.30 -18.93
CA THR A 151 11.52 20.34 -19.18
C THR A 151 11.88 21.42 -20.19
N ALA A 152 11.12 21.49 -21.31
CA ALA A 152 11.37 22.52 -22.31
C ALA A 152 11.09 23.94 -21.79
N GLU A 153 10.02 24.11 -20.99
CA GLU A 153 9.68 25.39 -20.36
C GLU A 153 10.77 25.87 -19.40
N LEU A 154 11.23 24.99 -18.50
CA LEU A 154 12.28 25.31 -17.53
C LEU A 154 13.62 25.56 -18.20
N ALA A 155 13.97 24.77 -19.24
CA ALA A 155 15.21 24.95 -20.01
C ALA A 155 15.20 26.30 -20.73
N ASN A 156 14.10 26.66 -21.43
CA ASN A 156 13.98 27.95 -22.12
C ASN A 156 14.04 29.13 -21.13
N LYS A 157 13.42 29.00 -19.97
CA LYS A 157 13.49 30.02 -18.90
C LYS A 157 14.93 30.22 -18.42
N GLN A 158 15.67 29.13 -18.22
CA GLN A 158 17.07 29.20 -17.80
C GLN A 158 17.96 29.82 -18.89
N GLU A 159 17.76 29.37 -20.16
CA GLU A 159 18.48 29.95 -21.33
C GLU A 159 18.22 31.47 -21.44
N TYR A 160 16.99 31.93 -21.18
CA TYR A 160 16.66 33.34 -21.16
C TYR A 160 17.37 34.08 -20.02
N ILE A 161 17.35 33.54 -18.79
CA ILE A 161 18.04 34.12 -17.64
C ILE A 161 19.56 34.21 -17.91
N ASP A 162 20.14 33.15 -18.45
CA ASP A 162 21.57 33.08 -18.78
C ASP A 162 21.94 34.06 -19.90
N SER A 163 21.04 34.30 -20.87
CA SER A 163 21.25 35.35 -21.89
C SER A 163 21.30 36.75 -21.30
N LEU A 164 20.50 37.00 -20.25
CA LEU A 164 20.56 38.28 -19.50
C LEU A 164 21.82 38.40 -18.63
N ASN A 165 22.34 37.28 -18.16
CA ASN A 165 23.53 37.21 -17.29
C ASN A 165 24.83 37.05 -18.06
N LYS A 166 24.84 37.04 -19.39
CA LYS A 166 26.06 36.95 -20.23
C LYS A 166 27.09 38.00 -19.92
N ALA A 167 26.68 39.13 -19.36
CA ALA A 167 27.59 40.15 -18.84
C ALA A 167 28.38 39.74 -17.59
N ALA A 168 27.97 38.64 -16.90
CA ALA A 168 28.59 38.16 -15.65
C ALA A 168 29.49 36.90 -15.80
N GLY A 169 29.76 36.44 -17.04
CA GLY A 169 30.79 35.42 -17.32
C GLY A 169 30.43 33.97 -17.03
N LYS A 170 29.19 33.65 -16.68
CA LYS A 170 28.69 32.25 -16.56
C LYS A 170 27.65 31.95 -17.63
N VAL A 171 28.01 31.16 -18.63
CA VAL A 171 27.08 30.66 -19.64
C VAL A 171 26.81 29.19 -19.34
N VAL A 172 25.58 28.89 -18.93
CA VAL A 172 25.07 27.50 -18.89
C VAL A 172 24.64 27.15 -20.29
N THR A 173 25.08 26.01 -20.83
CA THR A 173 24.66 25.58 -22.17
C THR A 173 23.19 25.14 -22.14
N GLY A 174 22.47 25.28 -23.27
CA GLY A 174 21.09 24.81 -23.39
C GLY A 174 20.93 23.29 -23.05
N ILE A 175 22.00 22.50 -23.25
CA ILE A 175 22.07 21.08 -22.86
C ILE A 175 22.06 20.93 -21.32
N GLU A 176 22.89 21.71 -20.62
CA GLU A 176 22.95 21.67 -19.14
C GLU A 176 21.67 22.18 -18.50
N ALA A 177 21.06 23.25 -19.03
CA ALA A 177 19.77 23.77 -18.60
C ALA A 177 18.67 22.70 -18.73
N ARG A 178 18.66 21.96 -19.85
CA ARG A 178 17.69 20.87 -20.10
C ARG A 178 17.93 19.67 -19.18
N GLN A 179 19.18 19.28 -18.94
CA GLN A 179 19.51 18.19 -18.00
C GLN A 179 19.04 18.53 -16.58
N SER A 180 19.29 19.77 -16.12
CA SER A 180 18.83 20.26 -14.83
C SER A 180 17.29 20.25 -14.75
N ALA A 181 16.62 20.70 -15.80
CA ALA A 181 15.15 20.68 -15.87
C ALA A 181 14.58 19.26 -15.89
N MET A 182 15.21 18.32 -16.62
CA MET A 182 14.80 16.89 -16.58
C MET A 182 14.98 16.30 -15.18
N ARG A 183 16.08 16.62 -14.50
CA ARG A 183 16.33 16.19 -13.12
C ARG A 183 15.22 16.64 -12.18
N GLU A 184 14.83 17.91 -12.24
CA GLU A 184 13.75 18.48 -11.43
C GLU A 184 12.41 17.75 -11.72
N CYS A 185 12.04 17.61 -12.98
CA CYS A 185 10.80 16.95 -13.39
C CYS A 185 10.74 15.47 -12.99
N ILE A 186 11.84 14.73 -13.14
CA ILE A 186 11.93 13.32 -12.70
C ILE A 186 11.85 13.24 -11.17
N GLY A 187 12.56 14.13 -10.44
CA GLY A 187 12.47 14.21 -8.99
C GLY A 187 11.04 14.45 -8.51
N GLU A 188 10.31 15.39 -9.11
CA GLU A 188 8.89 15.61 -8.79
C GLU A 188 8.02 14.39 -9.09
N MET A 189 8.21 13.74 -10.24
CA MET A 189 7.44 12.56 -10.62
C MET A 189 7.69 11.39 -9.67
N THR A 190 8.93 11.18 -9.21
CA THR A 190 9.26 10.12 -8.26
C THR A 190 8.69 10.38 -6.86
N GLN A 191 8.61 11.65 -6.45
CA GLN A 191 8.02 12.04 -5.16
C GLN A 191 6.49 11.90 -5.16
N LYS A 192 5.83 12.33 -6.23
CA LYS A 192 4.35 12.32 -6.35
C LYS A 192 3.81 10.97 -6.81
N GLY A 193 4.61 10.17 -7.50
CA GLY A 193 4.20 8.96 -8.22
C GLY A 193 3.43 9.29 -9.51
N ILE A 194 3.14 8.23 -10.31
CA ILE A 194 2.21 8.34 -11.44
C ILE A 194 0.79 8.32 -10.84
N PRO A 195 -0.06 9.35 -11.03
CA PRO A 195 -1.40 9.34 -10.45
C PRO A 195 -2.22 8.17 -10.98
N ALA A 196 -2.80 7.33 -10.09
CA ALA A 196 -3.72 6.28 -10.50
C ALA A 196 -5.08 6.90 -10.84
N PHE A 197 -5.69 7.57 -9.88
CA PHE A 197 -6.95 8.28 -10.10
C PHE A 197 -7.20 9.33 -9.01
N VAL A 198 -8.20 10.18 -9.25
CA VAL A 198 -8.71 11.15 -8.28
C VAL A 198 -10.05 10.64 -7.78
N ASP A 199 -10.22 10.54 -6.47
CA ASP A 199 -11.50 10.14 -5.89
C ASP A 199 -12.54 11.28 -5.92
N LYS A 200 -13.76 10.97 -5.51
CA LYS A 200 -14.87 11.94 -5.47
C LYS A 200 -14.62 13.15 -4.56
N THR A 201 -13.67 13.04 -3.64
CA THR A 201 -13.28 14.11 -2.72
C THR A 201 -12.12 14.95 -3.26
N GLY A 202 -11.65 14.69 -4.49
CA GLY A 202 -10.52 15.37 -5.11
C GLY A 202 -9.15 14.84 -4.68
N ARG A 203 -9.07 13.75 -3.92
CA ARG A 203 -7.82 13.17 -3.46
C ARG A 203 -7.14 12.37 -4.56
N ASN A 204 -5.88 12.68 -4.82
CA ASN A 204 -5.03 11.88 -5.71
C ASN A 204 -4.57 10.60 -5.02
N TRP A 205 -4.78 9.47 -5.69
CA TRP A 205 -4.30 8.16 -5.28
C TRP A 205 -3.14 7.73 -6.16
N THR A 206 -2.04 7.31 -5.52
CA THR A 206 -0.98 6.60 -6.24
C THR A 206 -1.39 5.14 -6.47
N PRO A 207 -0.84 4.44 -7.49
CA PRO A 207 -1.09 3.02 -7.72
C PRO A 207 -0.78 2.16 -6.49
N GLU A 208 0.34 2.43 -5.82
CA GLU A 208 0.72 1.78 -4.56
C GLU A 208 -0.35 1.93 -3.48
N ALA A 209 -0.78 3.18 -3.21
CA ALA A 209 -1.74 3.46 -2.14
C ALA A 209 -3.11 2.83 -2.43
N TYR A 210 -3.57 2.92 -3.67
CA TYR A 210 -4.85 2.34 -4.09
C TYR A 210 -4.85 0.82 -4.04
N THR A 211 -3.83 0.18 -4.62
CA THR A 211 -3.71 -1.28 -4.61
C THR A 211 -3.59 -1.83 -3.20
N ASN A 212 -2.78 -1.21 -2.36
CA ASN A 212 -2.69 -1.57 -0.94
C ASN A 212 -4.05 -1.51 -0.25
N MET A 213 -4.81 -0.45 -0.49
CA MET A 213 -6.15 -0.31 0.07
C MET A 213 -7.07 -1.43 -0.43
N CYS A 214 -7.15 -1.65 -1.74
CA CYS A 214 -8.04 -2.66 -2.34
C CYS A 214 -7.70 -4.07 -1.86
N ILE A 215 -6.44 -4.49 -2.00
CA ILE A 215 -6.04 -5.86 -1.69
C ILE A 215 -6.15 -6.15 -0.20
N ARG A 216 -5.71 -5.26 0.67
CA ARG A 216 -5.83 -5.44 2.13
C ARG A 216 -7.29 -5.50 2.58
N SER A 217 -8.15 -4.65 2.00
CA SER A 217 -9.58 -4.69 2.29
C SER A 217 -10.21 -5.99 1.79
N THR A 218 -9.83 -6.48 0.60
CA THR A 218 -10.33 -7.73 0.05
C THR A 218 -9.87 -8.93 0.88
N VAL A 219 -8.58 -9.01 1.24
CA VAL A 219 -8.05 -10.06 2.12
C VAL A 219 -8.76 -10.07 3.47
N GLY A 220 -8.97 -8.89 4.07
CA GLY A 220 -9.72 -8.76 5.32
C GLY A 220 -11.19 -9.18 5.18
N SER A 221 -11.84 -8.84 4.06
CA SER A 221 -13.21 -9.25 3.78
C SER A 221 -13.33 -10.76 3.57
N VAL A 222 -12.41 -11.39 2.84
CA VAL A 222 -12.40 -12.86 2.68
C VAL A 222 -12.28 -13.55 4.04
N ALA A 223 -11.32 -13.16 4.86
CA ALA A 223 -11.13 -13.75 6.18
C ALA A 223 -12.39 -13.59 7.06
N LYS A 224 -12.97 -12.40 7.07
CA LYS A 224 -14.18 -12.07 7.82
C LYS A 224 -15.40 -12.88 7.34
N GLU A 225 -15.67 -12.89 6.03
CA GLU A 225 -16.83 -13.63 5.48
C GLU A 225 -16.69 -15.13 5.72
N THR A 226 -15.48 -15.68 5.57
CA THR A 226 -15.20 -17.08 5.89
C THR A 226 -15.48 -17.38 7.37
N GLN A 227 -15.00 -16.51 8.27
CA GLN A 227 -15.21 -16.66 9.70
C GLN A 227 -16.70 -16.56 10.09
N PHE A 228 -17.41 -15.58 9.54
CA PHE A 228 -18.83 -15.38 9.82
C PHE A 228 -19.68 -16.52 9.30
N SER A 229 -19.45 -16.99 8.07
CA SER A 229 -20.17 -18.15 7.54
C SER A 229 -19.96 -19.39 8.41
N LEU A 230 -18.73 -19.60 8.88
CA LEU A 230 -18.45 -20.74 9.76
C LEU A 230 -19.14 -20.58 11.13
N MET A 231 -19.13 -19.39 11.71
CA MET A 231 -19.83 -19.11 12.96
C MET A 231 -21.34 -19.33 12.82
N ASP A 232 -21.95 -18.89 11.70
CA ASP A 232 -23.39 -19.08 11.42
C ASP A 232 -23.75 -20.56 11.30
N GLU A 233 -22.89 -21.39 10.67
CA GLU A 233 -23.08 -22.84 10.58
C GLU A 233 -23.07 -23.53 11.96
N TYR A 234 -22.38 -22.95 12.95
CA TYR A 234 -22.31 -23.48 14.31
C TYR A 234 -23.20 -22.72 15.32
N GLY A 235 -24.02 -21.76 14.86
CA GLY A 235 -24.91 -20.97 15.72
C GLY A 235 -24.18 -20.06 16.71
N LEU A 236 -23.03 -19.51 16.32
CA LEU A 236 -22.17 -18.68 17.15
C LEU A 236 -22.32 -17.19 16.82
N ASP A 237 -22.76 -16.39 17.77
CA ASP A 237 -23.07 -14.97 17.55
C ASP A 237 -22.06 -14.02 18.15
N LEU A 238 -21.30 -14.43 19.17
CA LEU A 238 -20.42 -13.53 19.91
C LEU A 238 -19.02 -13.46 19.27
N VAL A 239 -18.50 -12.22 19.12
CA VAL A 239 -17.15 -11.95 18.63
C VAL A 239 -16.45 -10.98 19.56
N GLU A 240 -15.19 -11.27 19.88
CA GLU A 240 -14.27 -10.36 20.58
C GLU A 240 -13.44 -9.58 19.58
N VAL A 241 -13.33 -8.27 19.78
CA VAL A 241 -12.50 -7.38 18.95
C VAL A 241 -11.08 -7.34 19.50
N SER A 242 -10.10 -7.63 18.65
CA SER A 242 -8.68 -7.51 19.03
C SER A 242 -8.31 -6.08 19.46
N SER A 243 -7.26 -5.95 20.26
CA SER A 243 -6.67 -4.67 20.64
C SER A 243 -5.24 -4.54 20.11
N HIS A 244 -4.85 -3.35 19.75
CA HIS A 244 -3.47 -2.99 19.44
C HIS A 244 -3.22 -1.51 19.70
N SER A 245 -2.05 -1.18 20.21
CA SER A 245 -1.63 0.19 20.42
C SER A 245 -1.55 0.96 19.09
N GLY A 246 -1.95 2.23 19.10
CA GLY A 246 -2.00 3.07 17.92
C GLY A 246 -3.17 2.76 16.98
N ALA A 247 -4.29 2.30 17.50
CA ALA A 247 -5.53 2.14 16.74
C ALA A 247 -6.10 3.51 16.34
N ARG A 248 -6.75 3.57 15.17
CA ARG A 248 -7.44 4.78 14.72
C ARG A 248 -8.57 5.17 15.68
N PRO A 249 -8.88 6.47 15.83
CA PRO A 249 -9.87 6.93 16.81
C PRO A 249 -11.23 6.22 16.75
N LEU A 250 -11.77 5.98 15.52
CA LEU A 250 -13.04 5.26 15.37
C LEU A 250 -12.96 3.78 15.74
N CYS A 251 -11.79 3.14 15.57
CA CYS A 251 -11.61 1.74 15.92
C CYS A 251 -11.26 1.57 17.41
N ALA A 252 -10.54 2.54 18.01
CA ALA A 252 -10.05 2.47 19.38
C ALA A 252 -11.16 2.20 20.39
N LYS A 253 -12.32 2.83 20.20
CA LYS A 253 -13.48 2.66 21.07
C LYS A 253 -14.13 1.26 21.06
N ASP A 254 -13.83 0.46 20.02
CA ASP A 254 -14.39 -0.87 19.86
C ASP A 254 -13.41 -1.97 20.31
N GLN A 255 -12.15 -1.61 20.61
CA GLN A 255 -11.13 -2.55 21.05
C GLN A 255 -11.52 -3.29 22.33
N GLY A 256 -11.22 -4.58 22.38
CA GLY A 256 -11.46 -5.43 23.55
C GLY A 256 -12.93 -5.65 23.89
N LYS A 257 -13.86 -5.13 23.10
CA LYS A 257 -15.29 -5.38 23.32
C LYS A 257 -15.74 -6.67 22.67
N ILE A 258 -16.70 -7.31 23.32
CA ILE A 258 -17.42 -8.45 22.77
C ILE A 258 -18.73 -7.93 22.18
N PHE A 259 -19.03 -8.31 20.95
CA PHE A 259 -20.24 -7.93 20.26
C PHE A 259 -21.07 -9.15 19.86
N ASN A 260 -22.39 -9.02 19.98
CA ASN A 260 -23.34 -9.98 19.42
C ASN A 260 -23.71 -9.55 17.99
N ARG A 261 -23.38 -10.39 17.02
CA ARG A 261 -23.58 -10.11 15.59
C ARG A 261 -25.04 -10.03 15.19
N ASN A 262 -25.89 -10.90 15.77
CA ASN A 262 -27.27 -11.12 15.36
C ASN A 262 -28.31 -10.60 16.37
N GLY A 263 -27.87 -10.07 17.52
CA GLY A 263 -28.74 -9.67 18.59
C GLY A 263 -28.43 -8.36 19.27
N GLY A 264 -29.11 -8.14 20.40
CA GLY A 264 -28.88 -7.02 21.31
C GLY A 264 -27.64 -7.18 22.16
N GLY A 265 -27.42 -6.22 23.06
CA GLY A 265 -26.42 -6.34 24.11
C GLY A 265 -26.93 -7.16 25.31
N GLY A 266 -25.99 -7.65 26.12
CA GLY A 266 -26.32 -8.47 27.29
C GLY A 266 -25.08 -8.88 28.08
N TYR A 267 -25.17 -10.02 28.74
CA TYR A 267 -24.09 -10.62 29.51
C TYR A 267 -23.97 -12.10 29.17
N THR A 268 -22.76 -12.60 29.20
CA THR A 268 -22.42 -14.01 29.10
C THR A 268 -21.40 -14.37 30.18
N THR A 269 -21.00 -15.63 30.26
CA THR A 269 -19.95 -16.11 31.15
C THR A 269 -18.75 -16.59 30.35
N ASP A 270 -17.54 -16.39 30.86
CA ASP A 270 -16.31 -16.97 30.33
C ASP A 270 -16.07 -18.38 30.91
N LEU A 271 -14.91 -18.97 30.56
CA LEU A 271 -14.45 -20.27 31.03
C LEU A 271 -14.37 -20.34 32.57
N ASP A 272 -14.00 -19.24 33.21
CA ASP A 272 -13.82 -19.15 34.68
C ASP A 272 -15.12 -18.79 35.42
N GLY A 273 -16.26 -18.75 34.72
CA GLY A 273 -17.56 -18.36 35.27
C GLY A 273 -17.73 -16.85 35.48
N LYS A 274 -16.78 -16.05 35.04
CA LYS A 274 -16.83 -14.60 35.17
C LYS A 274 -17.88 -14.02 34.22
N ARG A 275 -18.71 -13.11 34.77
CA ARG A 275 -19.72 -12.41 34.00
C ARG A 275 -19.09 -11.37 33.04
N ILE A 276 -19.25 -11.52 31.73
CA ILE A 276 -18.69 -10.65 30.69
C ILE A 276 -19.84 -9.93 29.99
N LYS A 277 -19.69 -8.61 29.81
CA LYS A 277 -20.65 -7.79 29.06
C LYS A 277 -20.36 -7.89 27.55
N PHE A 278 -21.43 -8.07 26.76
CA PHE A 278 -21.36 -7.92 25.32
C PHE A 278 -22.33 -6.85 24.81
N TYR A 279 -22.04 -6.30 23.65
CA TYR A 279 -22.73 -5.17 23.05
C TYR A 279 -23.42 -5.61 21.75
N ALA A 280 -24.48 -4.90 21.35
CA ALA A 280 -25.09 -5.10 20.05
C ALA A 280 -24.12 -4.70 18.93
N TRP A 281 -24.02 -5.50 17.84
CA TRP A 281 -23.14 -5.22 16.71
C TRP A 281 -23.34 -3.83 16.11
N ARG A 282 -24.59 -3.37 16.01
CA ARG A 282 -24.97 -2.05 15.52
C ARG A 282 -24.39 -0.87 16.31
N SER A 283 -23.95 -1.09 17.54
CA SER A 283 -23.30 -0.05 18.35
C SER A 283 -21.80 0.12 18.06
N SER A 284 -21.22 -0.80 17.29
CA SER A 284 -19.82 -0.71 16.84
C SER A 284 -19.63 0.32 15.72
N SER A 285 -18.40 0.63 15.40
CA SER A 285 -18.05 1.45 14.24
C SER A 285 -18.01 0.67 12.91
N TYR A 286 -18.42 -0.60 12.91
CA TYR A 286 -18.52 -1.42 11.71
C TYR A 286 -19.43 -0.77 10.65
N GLY A 287 -19.11 -0.96 9.37
CA GLY A 287 -19.81 -0.35 8.25
C GLY A 287 -19.35 1.08 7.90
N LYS A 288 -18.56 1.74 8.77
CA LYS A 288 -17.94 3.02 8.44
C LYS A 288 -16.58 2.80 7.76
N PRO A 289 -16.24 3.53 6.68
CA PRO A 289 -14.96 3.35 5.98
C PRO A 289 -13.73 3.48 6.87
N ALA A 290 -13.77 4.37 7.88
CA ALA A 290 -12.69 4.56 8.85
C ALA A 290 -12.89 3.77 10.16
N GLY A 291 -13.96 3.00 10.28
CA GLY A 291 -14.33 2.25 11.47
C GLY A 291 -13.74 0.84 11.54
N LEU A 292 -14.33 0.03 12.44
CA LEU A 292 -13.96 -1.36 12.66
C LEU A 292 -14.09 -2.18 11.39
N LEU A 293 -13.07 -2.95 11.03
CA LEU A 293 -12.94 -3.73 9.80
C LEU A 293 -13.10 -2.94 8.49
N GLY A 294 -13.11 -1.59 8.57
CA GLY A 294 -13.11 -0.72 7.41
C GLY A 294 -11.74 -0.62 6.74
N ILE A 295 -11.59 0.34 5.82
CA ILE A 295 -10.41 0.54 4.99
C ILE A 295 -9.14 0.62 5.84
N ASN A 296 -8.16 -0.24 5.57
CA ASN A 296 -6.89 -0.32 6.32
C ASN A 296 -7.05 -0.56 7.84
N CYS A 297 -8.18 -1.09 8.29
CA CYS A 297 -8.33 -1.48 9.69
C CYS A 297 -7.35 -2.62 10.01
N GLY A 298 -6.76 -2.55 11.22
CA GLY A 298 -5.84 -3.59 11.68
C GLY A 298 -6.47 -4.53 12.70
N HIS A 299 -7.71 -4.29 13.09
CA HIS A 299 -8.43 -5.13 14.04
C HIS A 299 -8.91 -6.42 13.40
N GLN A 300 -9.06 -7.42 14.25
CA GLN A 300 -9.59 -8.73 13.92
C GLN A 300 -10.69 -9.09 14.89
N LEU A 301 -11.53 -10.00 14.47
CA LEU A 301 -12.57 -10.57 15.30
C LEU A 301 -12.17 -11.99 15.67
N TYR A 302 -12.40 -12.35 16.91
CA TYR A 302 -12.25 -13.69 17.40
C TYR A 302 -13.61 -14.19 17.91
N PRO A 303 -14.07 -15.39 17.55
CA PRO A 303 -15.27 -15.94 18.15
C PRO A 303 -15.12 -16.02 19.65
N PHE A 304 -16.12 -15.54 20.37
CA PHE A 304 -16.20 -15.70 21.81
C PHE A 304 -17.23 -16.77 22.14
N LEU A 305 -16.76 -17.87 22.69
CA LEU A 305 -17.53 -19.04 22.98
C LEU A 305 -17.95 -19.01 24.46
N PRO A 306 -19.24 -18.82 24.79
CA PRO A 306 -19.71 -18.81 26.18
C PRO A 306 -19.27 -20.06 26.94
N GLY A 307 -18.76 -19.90 28.16
CA GLY A 307 -18.26 -20.99 29.01
C GLY A 307 -16.94 -21.63 28.58
N ILE A 308 -16.35 -21.22 27.45
CA ILE A 308 -15.10 -21.79 26.91
C ILE A 308 -14.01 -20.73 26.68
N SER A 309 -14.38 -19.55 26.14
CA SER A 309 -13.45 -18.48 25.89
C SER A 309 -13.20 -17.67 27.14
N VAL A 310 -11.96 -17.16 27.28
CA VAL A 310 -11.62 -16.10 28.23
C VAL A 310 -11.43 -14.83 27.42
N GLN A 311 -11.91 -13.68 27.94
CA GLN A 311 -11.66 -12.40 27.29
C GLN A 311 -10.17 -12.11 27.26
N THR A 312 -9.62 -11.98 26.05
CA THR A 312 -8.17 -11.86 25.81
C THR A 312 -7.74 -10.41 25.56
N TYR A 313 -8.64 -9.60 25.03
CA TYR A 313 -8.31 -8.25 24.59
C TYR A 313 -8.99 -7.21 25.47
N PHE A 314 -8.23 -6.13 25.75
CA PHE A 314 -8.70 -4.99 26.53
C PHE A 314 -8.38 -3.70 25.78
N PRO A 315 -9.17 -2.63 25.96
CA PRO A 315 -8.89 -1.35 25.34
C PRO A 315 -7.60 -0.75 25.90
N TYR A 316 -6.84 -0.05 25.06
CA TYR A 316 -5.74 0.81 25.51
C TYR A 316 -6.28 2.12 26.05
N ASP A 317 -5.51 2.80 26.88
CA ASP A 317 -5.79 4.18 27.27
C ASP A 317 -5.95 5.07 26.03
N GLU A 318 -6.96 5.93 26.05
CA GLU A 318 -7.33 6.70 24.85
C GLU A 318 -6.23 7.69 24.43
N LYS A 319 -5.61 8.36 25.43
CA LYS A 319 -4.54 9.33 25.18
C LYS A 319 -3.27 8.66 24.69
N GLU A 320 -2.83 7.61 25.36
CA GLU A 320 -1.66 6.82 24.96
C GLU A 320 -1.84 6.22 23.55
N ASN A 321 -3.03 5.72 23.25
CA ASN A 321 -3.36 5.18 21.94
C ASN A 321 -3.31 6.26 20.85
N ALA A 322 -3.80 7.47 21.11
CA ALA A 322 -3.77 8.58 20.16
C ALA A 322 -2.33 9.03 19.87
N GLU A 323 -1.51 9.19 20.91
CA GLU A 323 -0.08 9.53 20.76
C GLU A 323 0.67 8.46 19.94
N GLN A 324 0.41 7.19 20.22
CA GLN A 324 1.04 6.10 19.49
C GLN A 324 0.55 6.03 18.05
N TYR A 325 -0.71 6.34 17.77
CA TYR A 325 -1.24 6.43 16.41
C TYR A 325 -0.52 7.51 15.61
N GLU A 326 -0.28 8.68 16.19
CA GLU A 326 0.46 9.78 15.56
C GLU A 326 1.91 9.39 15.25
N LYS A 327 2.62 8.77 16.21
CA LYS A 327 3.98 8.25 15.98
C LYS A 327 4.05 7.28 14.81
N ILE A 328 3.09 6.36 14.72
CA ILE A 328 3.01 5.39 13.61
C ILE A 328 2.71 6.10 12.27
N CYS A 329 1.86 7.12 12.26
CA CYS A 329 1.57 7.89 11.05
C CYS A 329 2.81 8.62 10.52
N ASN A 330 3.60 9.22 11.42
CA ASN A 330 4.84 9.91 11.09
C ASN A 330 5.92 8.93 10.59
N GLN A 331 6.09 7.75 11.23
CA GLN A 331 6.96 6.69 10.73
C GLN A 331 6.61 6.32 9.28
N ARG A 332 5.31 6.09 8.99
CA ARG A 332 4.87 5.76 7.62
C ARG A 332 5.12 6.89 6.62
N ALA A 333 5.07 8.15 7.05
CA ALA A 333 5.42 9.27 6.19
C ALA A 333 6.91 9.26 5.83
N LEU A 334 7.79 8.96 6.79
CA LEU A 334 9.23 8.81 6.56
C LEU A 334 9.55 7.60 5.66
N GLU A 335 8.91 6.45 5.88
CA GLU A 335 9.04 5.27 5.02
C GLU A 335 8.68 5.58 3.56
N ARG A 336 7.62 6.36 3.31
CA ARG A 336 7.25 6.81 1.95
C ARG A 336 8.31 7.72 1.32
N LYS A 337 8.90 8.65 2.09
CA LYS A 337 10.00 9.51 1.60
C LYS A 337 11.20 8.69 1.16
N VAL A 338 11.62 7.70 1.96
CA VAL A 338 12.72 6.79 1.61
C VAL A 338 12.43 6.04 0.31
N ARG A 339 11.22 5.47 0.16
CA ARG A 339 10.85 4.78 -1.10
C ARG A 339 10.87 5.71 -2.31
N ALA A 340 10.38 6.94 -2.15
CA ALA A 340 10.41 7.94 -3.22
C ALA A 340 11.84 8.28 -3.65
N SER A 341 12.76 8.46 -2.69
CA SER A 341 14.18 8.73 -3.00
C SER A 341 14.90 7.53 -3.61
N LYS A 342 14.54 6.29 -3.25
CA LYS A 342 15.04 5.10 -3.95
C LYS A 342 14.60 5.07 -5.42
N ARG A 343 13.35 5.40 -5.72
CA ARG A 343 12.86 5.55 -7.10
C ARG A 343 13.58 6.68 -7.84
N GLU A 344 13.83 7.79 -7.17
CA GLU A 344 14.58 8.94 -7.73
C GLU A 344 15.99 8.53 -8.14
N CYS A 345 16.74 7.83 -7.27
CA CYS A 345 18.07 7.30 -7.58
C CYS A 345 18.03 6.37 -8.80
N THR A 346 17.11 5.40 -8.85
CA THR A 346 16.97 4.49 -9.98
C THR A 346 16.67 5.23 -11.29
N SER A 347 15.82 6.25 -11.25
CA SER A 347 15.42 7.01 -12.43
C SER A 347 16.54 7.90 -12.94
N LEU A 348 17.32 8.53 -12.05
CA LEU A 348 18.46 9.38 -12.41
C LEU A 348 19.65 8.56 -12.93
N ASP A 349 19.87 7.36 -12.36
CA ASP A 349 20.85 6.41 -12.92
C ASP A 349 20.45 5.98 -14.35
N THR A 350 19.18 5.69 -14.57
CA THR A 350 18.64 5.35 -15.90
C THR A 350 18.73 6.53 -16.88
N LEU A 351 18.56 7.75 -16.40
CA LEU A 351 18.72 8.98 -17.18
C LEU A 351 20.20 9.24 -17.55
N GLY A 352 21.15 8.62 -16.86
CA GLY A 352 22.58 8.88 -16.99
C GLY A 352 23.04 10.19 -16.34
N ASP A 353 22.22 10.74 -15.43
CA ASP A 353 22.53 11.98 -14.71
C ASP A 353 23.30 11.68 -13.41
N LYS A 354 24.64 11.61 -13.53
CA LYS A 354 25.52 11.31 -12.41
C LYS A 354 25.39 12.33 -11.27
N GLU A 355 25.41 13.62 -11.59
CA GLU A 355 25.31 14.68 -10.58
C GLU A 355 23.96 14.62 -9.83
N GLY A 356 22.87 14.41 -10.57
CA GLY A 356 21.55 14.22 -9.99
C GLY A 356 21.49 12.99 -9.11
N PHE A 357 22.08 11.88 -9.57
CA PHE A 357 22.16 10.65 -8.80
C PHE A 357 22.89 10.84 -7.47
N ASP A 358 24.05 11.48 -7.47
CA ASP A 358 24.87 11.73 -6.27
C ASP A 358 24.08 12.57 -5.25
N LYS A 359 23.37 13.61 -5.71
CA LYS A 359 22.47 14.43 -4.86
C LYS A 359 21.33 13.62 -4.28
N ALA A 360 20.69 12.77 -5.10
CA ALA A 360 19.58 11.91 -4.65
C ALA A 360 20.07 10.83 -3.68
N ALA A 361 21.25 10.25 -3.90
CA ALA A 361 21.88 9.28 -3.02
C ALA A 361 22.19 9.88 -1.64
N TYR A 362 22.75 11.09 -1.60
CA TYR A 362 22.99 11.80 -0.35
C TYR A 362 21.68 12.06 0.42
N LYS A 363 20.64 12.56 -0.28
CA LYS A 363 19.30 12.76 0.29
C LYS A 363 18.72 11.46 0.84
N LEU A 364 18.87 10.33 0.12
CA LEU A 364 18.42 9.03 0.56
C LEU A 364 19.10 8.59 1.86
N LYS A 365 20.43 8.72 1.95
CA LYS A 365 21.18 8.43 3.20
C LYS A 365 20.64 9.22 4.39
N GLN A 366 20.40 10.52 4.22
CA GLN A 366 19.84 11.37 5.27
C GLN A 366 18.45 10.91 5.70
N GLN A 367 17.59 10.56 4.75
CA GLN A 367 16.22 10.11 5.05
C GLN A 367 16.19 8.73 5.74
N GLU A 368 17.08 7.81 5.35
CA GLU A 368 17.22 6.50 6.02
C GLU A 368 17.70 6.67 7.46
N GLN A 369 18.67 7.56 7.68
CA GLN A 369 19.14 7.90 9.02
C GLN A 369 18.05 8.56 9.85
N GLN A 370 17.31 9.53 9.28
CA GLN A 370 16.17 10.17 9.93
C GLN A 370 15.10 9.16 10.36
N LEU A 371 14.76 8.20 9.48
CA LEU A 371 13.80 7.15 9.80
C LEU A 371 14.28 6.25 10.94
N LYS A 372 15.55 5.82 10.92
CA LYS A 372 16.14 5.00 11.98
C LYS A 372 16.10 5.74 13.32
N SER A 373 16.63 6.96 13.36
CA SER A 373 16.63 7.78 14.57
C SER A 373 15.22 8.08 15.09
N TYR A 374 14.26 8.29 14.19
CA TYR A 374 12.85 8.47 14.57
C TYR A 374 12.28 7.21 15.24
N CYS A 375 12.55 6.03 14.69
CA CYS A 375 12.11 4.75 15.26
C CYS A 375 12.71 4.53 16.65
N GLU A 376 14.02 4.73 16.79
CA GLU A 376 14.74 4.59 18.06
C GLU A 376 14.19 5.55 19.13
N LYS A 377 14.06 6.83 18.81
CA LYS A 377 13.57 7.86 19.71
C LYS A 377 12.13 7.57 20.21
N ASN A 378 11.29 6.97 19.37
CA ASN A 378 9.87 6.73 19.68
C ASN A 378 9.57 5.28 20.09
N GLY A 379 10.57 4.42 20.28
CA GLY A 379 10.39 3.00 20.63
C GLY A 379 9.65 2.20 19.54
N LEU A 380 9.81 2.58 18.25
CA LEU A 380 9.16 1.92 17.13
C LEU A 380 10.12 0.94 16.46
N ALA A 381 9.60 -0.22 16.03
CA ALA A 381 10.40 -1.16 15.26
C ALA A 381 10.74 -0.58 13.86
N TYR A 382 12.01 -0.50 13.54
CA TYR A 382 12.46 -0.25 12.18
C TYR A 382 12.26 -1.49 11.31
N LYS A 383 11.55 -1.38 10.20
CA LYS A 383 11.19 -2.48 9.29
C LYS A 383 11.73 -2.20 7.89
N PRO A 384 12.90 -2.77 7.51
CA PRO A 384 13.52 -2.55 6.19
C PRO A 384 12.62 -2.92 5.01
N ASP A 385 11.81 -3.98 5.16
CA ASP A 385 10.82 -4.44 4.17
C ASP A 385 9.84 -3.34 3.74
N ARG A 386 9.49 -2.43 4.65
CA ARG A 386 8.59 -1.30 4.36
C ARG A 386 9.21 -0.20 3.51
N THR A 387 10.52 -0.18 3.41
CA THR A 387 11.26 0.75 2.56
C THR A 387 11.84 0.05 1.33
N ALA A 388 11.61 -1.24 1.18
CA ALA A 388 11.97 -1.97 -0.02
C ALA A 388 11.25 -1.39 -1.24
N THR A 389 11.99 -1.22 -2.32
CA THR A 389 11.47 -0.66 -3.57
C THR A 389 11.94 -1.57 -4.71
N PRO A 390 11.03 -2.25 -5.42
CA PRO A 390 11.38 -2.98 -6.63
C PRO A 390 12.13 -2.08 -7.61
N GLY A 391 13.15 -2.62 -8.27
CA GLY A 391 14.05 -1.83 -9.13
C GLY A 391 15.23 -1.18 -8.40
N TYR A 392 15.17 -1.01 -7.08
CA TYR A 392 16.30 -0.58 -6.27
C TYR A 392 16.97 -1.79 -5.61
N GLY A 393 17.77 -2.52 -6.39
CA GLY A 393 18.45 -3.73 -5.97
C GLY A 393 19.84 -3.48 -5.36
N ARG A 394 20.60 -4.58 -5.14
CA ARG A 394 21.96 -4.52 -4.56
C ARG A 394 22.92 -3.61 -5.33
N SER A 395 22.83 -3.61 -6.67
CA SER A 395 23.67 -2.76 -7.53
C SER A 395 23.39 -1.27 -7.27
N GLN A 396 22.11 -0.87 -7.18
CA GLN A 396 21.73 0.52 -6.88
C GLN A 396 22.12 0.91 -5.45
N ALA A 397 21.95 0.00 -4.49
CA ALA A 397 22.37 0.23 -3.11
C ALA A 397 23.90 0.42 -2.99
N ALA A 398 24.69 -0.37 -3.72
CA ALA A 398 26.14 -0.22 -3.77
C ALA A 398 26.56 1.13 -4.36
N LYS A 399 25.96 1.54 -5.49
CA LYS A 399 26.22 2.87 -6.09
C LYS A 399 25.87 4.01 -5.13
N THR A 400 24.72 3.96 -4.45
CA THR A 400 24.33 4.99 -3.47
C THR A 400 25.22 5.01 -2.23
N THR A 401 25.85 3.90 -1.87
CA THR A 401 26.80 3.85 -0.75
C THR A 401 28.14 4.48 -1.13
N ALA A 402 28.56 4.31 -2.39
CA ALA A 402 29.79 4.87 -2.91
C ALA A 402 29.71 6.40 -3.19
N SER A 403 28.51 6.92 -3.46
CA SER A 403 28.22 8.36 -3.60
C SER A 403 28.05 9.01 -2.23
#